data_6fbf054ba595edddba65c7e2c94b95ca
#
_entry.id   6fbf054ba595edddba65c7e2c94b95ca
#
_cell.length_a   1.000
_cell.length_b   1.000
_cell.length_c   1.000
_cell.angle_alpha   90.00
_cell.angle_beta   90.00
_cell.angle_gamma   90.00
#
_symmetry.space_group_name_H-M   'P 1'
#
loop_
_entity.id
_entity.type
_entity.pdbx_description
1 polymer ?
#
loop_
_entity_poly.entity_id
_entity_poly.type
_entity_poly.pdbx_seq_one_letter_code
_entity_poly.pdbx_strand_id
1 'polypeptide(L)'
;HVGHPEGYTATDIVARYKRMNGFNVLHPMGWDAFGLPAEQYAIQTGTHPAVTTNKNCDTFRRQIKELGLSYDWDREINTTDPKYFRWTQWIFIKLYNTWFDHKTNRGRDINELPIPLDVVKAGDEARKKYIDSKRLAYYDDAQIWYCPSCRIVCANEEVLTDGSHEKCGNRVVRRNLKQWMLRIPYYAERLLSGLDSLDWPEGIKEMQRNWIGRST
;
A
#
# COMPACT_ATOMS: atom_id res chain seq x y z
N HIS A 1 4.70 -4.00 -19.56
CA HIS A 1 5.96 -3.64 -20.23
C HIS A 1 7.08 -4.62 -19.87
N VAL A 2 8.20 -4.58 -20.58
CA VAL A 2 9.35 -5.51 -20.42
C VAL A 2 9.95 -5.55 -19.00
N GLY A 3 9.79 -4.52 -18.20
CA GLY A 3 10.24 -4.52 -16.79
C GLY A 3 9.53 -5.55 -15.90
N HIS A 4 8.28 -5.91 -16.19
CA HIS A 4 7.58 -6.94 -15.41
C HIS A 4 8.20 -8.34 -15.60
N PRO A 5 8.49 -8.82 -16.84
CA PRO A 5 9.15 -10.10 -17.02
C PRO A 5 10.51 -10.24 -16.35
N GLU A 6 11.27 -9.16 -16.16
CA GLU A 6 12.56 -9.18 -15.48
C GLU A 6 12.43 -9.75 -14.06
N GLY A 7 11.58 -9.14 -13.23
CA GLY A 7 11.34 -9.62 -11.87
C GLY A 7 10.70 -11.01 -11.81
N TYR A 8 9.78 -11.30 -12.72
CA TYR A 8 9.11 -12.61 -12.81
C TYR A 8 10.09 -13.71 -13.21
N THR A 9 11.00 -13.44 -14.14
CA THR A 9 12.04 -14.38 -14.53
C THR A 9 13.03 -14.64 -13.40
N ALA A 10 13.47 -13.60 -12.69
CA ALA A 10 14.38 -13.74 -11.54
C ALA A 10 13.80 -14.64 -10.46
N THR A 11 12.55 -14.43 -10.08
CA THR A 11 11.88 -15.28 -9.08
C THR A 11 11.62 -16.69 -9.58
N ASP A 12 11.35 -16.86 -10.86
CA ASP A 12 11.17 -18.17 -11.48
C ASP A 12 12.46 -18.99 -11.50
N ILE A 13 13.60 -18.37 -11.78
CA ILE A 13 14.92 -19.03 -11.70
C ILE A 13 15.15 -19.56 -10.28
N VAL A 14 14.90 -18.74 -9.26
CA VAL A 14 15.04 -19.15 -7.86
C VAL A 14 14.10 -20.28 -7.51
N ALA A 15 12.82 -20.18 -7.95
CA ALA A 15 11.81 -21.22 -7.71
C ALA A 15 12.22 -22.56 -8.33
N ARG A 16 12.69 -22.56 -9.57
CA ARG A 16 13.19 -23.77 -10.26
C ARG A 16 14.39 -24.34 -9.56
N TYR A 17 15.37 -23.52 -9.21
CA TYR A 17 16.56 -23.96 -8.49
C TYR A 17 16.20 -24.64 -7.15
N LYS A 18 15.30 -24.04 -6.38
CA LYS A 18 14.85 -24.62 -5.11
C LYS A 18 14.11 -25.94 -5.30
N ARG A 19 13.22 -26.06 -6.30
CA ARG A 19 12.54 -27.34 -6.62
C ARG A 19 13.54 -28.43 -6.99
N MET A 20 14.54 -28.11 -7.80
CA MET A 20 15.60 -29.05 -8.19
C MET A 20 16.43 -29.54 -7.00
N ASN A 21 16.50 -28.75 -5.94
CA ASN A 21 17.17 -29.10 -4.68
C ASN A 21 16.21 -29.73 -3.63
N GLY A 22 15.01 -30.16 -4.04
CA GLY A 22 14.07 -30.89 -3.19
C GLY A 22 13.24 -30.04 -2.25
N PHE A 23 13.23 -28.71 -2.39
CA PHE A 23 12.37 -27.85 -1.60
C PHE A 23 10.93 -27.86 -2.12
N ASN A 24 9.98 -27.79 -1.19
CA ASN A 24 8.57 -27.50 -1.53
C ASN A 24 8.44 -25.98 -1.74
N VAL A 25 8.15 -25.58 -2.99
CA VAL A 25 8.15 -24.17 -3.40
C VAL A 25 6.75 -23.70 -3.70
N LEU A 26 6.29 -22.68 -2.98
CA LEU A 26 5.07 -21.91 -3.29
C LEU A 26 5.46 -20.69 -4.14
N HIS A 27 5.03 -20.66 -5.40
CA HIS A 27 5.33 -19.59 -6.35
C HIS A 27 4.08 -19.16 -7.12
N PRO A 28 3.09 -18.51 -6.46
CA PRO A 28 1.85 -18.08 -7.09
C PRO A 28 2.01 -16.80 -7.87
N MET A 29 1.06 -16.52 -8.77
CA MET A 29 0.87 -15.22 -9.41
C MET A 29 -0.23 -14.43 -8.68
N GLY A 30 -0.05 -13.13 -8.53
CA GLY A 30 -1.06 -12.21 -7.99
C GLY A 30 -1.24 -10.98 -8.87
N TRP A 31 -2.50 -10.56 -9.03
CA TRP A 31 -2.90 -9.36 -9.75
C TRP A 31 -3.18 -8.25 -8.76
N ASP A 32 -2.36 -7.19 -8.78
CA ASP A 32 -2.67 -5.93 -8.11
C ASP A 32 -3.66 -5.16 -9.00
N ALA A 33 -4.94 -5.45 -8.79
CA ALA A 33 -5.99 -5.16 -9.77
C ALA A 33 -6.81 -3.90 -9.46
N PHE A 34 -6.67 -3.31 -8.28
CA PHE A 34 -7.20 -1.97 -8.00
C PHE A 34 -6.27 -0.90 -8.59
N GLY A 35 -6.84 0.17 -9.15
CA GLY A 35 -6.00 1.26 -9.59
C GLY A 35 -6.72 2.36 -10.35
N LEU A 36 -6.23 3.59 -10.21
CA LEU A 36 -6.69 4.77 -10.93
C LEU A 36 -6.68 4.63 -12.47
N PRO A 37 -5.69 3.95 -13.10
CA PRO A 37 -5.71 3.77 -14.55
C PRO A 37 -6.95 3.02 -15.05
N ALA A 38 -7.42 2.01 -14.33
CA ALA A 38 -8.63 1.28 -14.67
C ALA A 38 -9.89 2.15 -14.55
N GLU A 39 -9.95 2.99 -13.52
CA GLU A 39 -11.04 3.94 -13.32
C GLU A 39 -11.05 5.04 -14.39
N GLN A 40 -9.90 5.58 -14.75
CA GLN A 40 -9.79 6.56 -15.83
C GLN A 40 -10.21 5.99 -17.17
N TYR A 41 -9.81 4.77 -17.47
CA TYR A 41 -10.23 4.08 -18.68
C TYR A 41 -11.76 3.86 -18.69
N ALA A 42 -12.34 3.54 -17.55
CA ALA A 42 -13.78 3.41 -17.40
C ALA A 42 -14.52 4.72 -17.69
N ILE A 43 -14.00 5.85 -17.20
CA ILE A 43 -14.58 7.19 -17.46
C ILE A 43 -14.51 7.52 -18.97
N GLN A 44 -13.39 7.22 -19.63
CA GLN A 44 -13.17 7.51 -21.03
C GLN A 44 -14.02 6.65 -21.96
N THR A 45 -14.24 5.39 -21.62
CA THR A 45 -14.85 4.39 -22.53
C THR A 45 -16.27 4.01 -22.12
N GLY A 46 -16.74 4.40 -20.94
CA GLY A 46 -18.00 3.92 -20.38
C GLY A 46 -18.01 2.43 -19.98
N THR A 47 -16.82 1.79 -19.95
CA THR A 47 -16.66 0.38 -19.61
C THR A 47 -16.38 0.22 -18.13
N HIS A 48 -17.15 -0.64 -17.43
CA HIS A 48 -16.93 -0.88 -16.00
C HIS A 48 -15.50 -1.40 -15.73
N PRO A 49 -14.77 -0.87 -14.72
CA PRO A 49 -13.37 -1.23 -14.45
C PRO A 49 -13.12 -2.73 -14.33
N ALA A 50 -14.02 -3.47 -13.70
CA ALA A 50 -13.89 -4.93 -13.55
C ALA A 50 -13.79 -5.68 -14.88
N VAL A 51 -14.53 -5.23 -15.91
CA VAL A 51 -14.52 -5.86 -17.25
C VAL A 51 -13.13 -5.72 -17.87
N THR A 52 -12.60 -4.50 -17.87
CA THR A 52 -11.27 -4.21 -18.42
C THR A 52 -10.17 -4.92 -17.64
N THR A 53 -10.24 -4.87 -16.31
CA THR A 53 -9.26 -5.52 -15.43
C THR A 53 -9.21 -7.02 -15.65
N ASN A 54 -10.36 -7.70 -15.70
CA ASN A 54 -10.42 -9.14 -15.95
C ASN A 54 -9.83 -9.50 -17.32
N LYS A 55 -10.19 -8.75 -18.37
CA LYS A 55 -9.62 -8.95 -19.72
C LYS A 55 -8.09 -8.77 -19.72
N ASN A 56 -7.57 -7.78 -19.01
CA ASN A 56 -6.14 -7.56 -18.89
C ASN A 56 -5.45 -8.70 -18.13
N CYS A 57 -6.03 -9.17 -17.01
CA CYS A 57 -5.50 -10.33 -16.27
C CYS A 57 -5.44 -11.57 -17.16
N ASP A 58 -6.48 -11.84 -17.96
CA ASP A 58 -6.49 -12.97 -18.91
C ASP A 58 -5.38 -12.83 -19.96
N THR A 59 -5.18 -11.63 -20.48
CA THR A 59 -4.13 -11.35 -21.46
C THR A 59 -2.74 -11.55 -20.84
N PHE A 60 -2.49 -11.00 -19.66
CA PHE A 60 -1.21 -11.16 -18.96
C PHE A 60 -0.94 -12.62 -18.59
N ARG A 61 -1.94 -13.32 -18.09
CA ARG A 61 -1.84 -14.76 -17.77
C ARG A 61 -1.39 -15.56 -19.00
N ARG A 62 -2.00 -15.33 -20.16
CA ARG A 62 -1.63 -15.96 -21.40
C ARG A 62 -0.18 -15.64 -21.77
N GLN A 63 0.20 -14.36 -21.76
CA GLN A 63 1.55 -13.91 -22.11
C GLN A 63 2.63 -14.49 -21.16
N ILE A 64 2.39 -14.51 -19.87
CA ILE A 64 3.33 -15.06 -18.89
C ILE A 64 3.47 -16.57 -19.05
N LYS A 65 2.38 -17.28 -19.39
CA LYS A 65 2.43 -18.72 -19.72
C LYS A 65 3.23 -18.98 -21.00
N GLU A 66 3.12 -18.13 -22.01
CA GLU A 66 3.90 -18.22 -23.24
C GLU A 66 5.41 -18.05 -23.01
N LEU A 67 5.81 -17.27 -21.98
CA LEU A 67 7.22 -17.17 -21.54
C LEU A 67 7.73 -18.44 -20.84
N GLY A 68 6.87 -19.40 -20.53
CA GLY A 68 7.24 -20.67 -19.91
C GLY A 68 7.60 -20.54 -18.43
N LEU A 69 7.17 -19.51 -17.73
CA LEU A 69 7.44 -19.31 -16.30
C LEU A 69 6.61 -20.29 -15.45
N SER A 70 7.22 -20.84 -14.40
CA SER A 70 6.69 -21.94 -13.61
C SER A 70 5.86 -21.50 -12.39
N TYR A 71 4.95 -20.57 -12.61
CA TYR A 71 4.01 -20.13 -11.57
C TYR A 71 2.96 -21.19 -11.25
N ASP A 72 2.52 -21.21 -9.99
CA ASP A 72 1.39 -22.02 -9.53
C ASP A 72 0.06 -21.29 -9.84
N TRP A 73 -0.47 -21.53 -11.01
CA TRP A 73 -1.68 -20.87 -11.50
C TRP A 73 -2.96 -21.29 -10.76
N ASP A 74 -2.93 -22.44 -10.07
CA ASP A 74 -4.07 -22.90 -9.26
C ASP A 74 -4.20 -22.10 -7.96
N ARG A 75 -3.13 -21.37 -7.58
CA ARG A 75 -3.08 -20.45 -6.43
C ARG A 75 -3.02 -18.99 -6.83
N GLU A 76 -3.53 -18.67 -8.00
CA GLU A 76 -3.62 -17.30 -8.49
C GLU A 76 -4.49 -16.44 -7.56
N ILE A 77 -4.05 -15.21 -7.29
CA ILE A 77 -4.70 -14.26 -6.40
C ILE A 77 -5.08 -13.00 -7.20
N ASN A 78 -6.28 -12.47 -6.92
CA ASN A 78 -6.69 -11.16 -7.42
C ASN A 78 -7.10 -10.28 -6.23
N THR A 79 -6.45 -9.12 -6.09
CA THR A 79 -6.70 -8.19 -4.96
C THR A 79 -8.10 -7.58 -4.98
N THR A 80 -8.82 -7.63 -6.12
CA THR A 80 -10.22 -7.18 -6.23
C THR A 80 -11.23 -8.27 -5.88
N ASP A 81 -10.79 -9.51 -5.63
CA ASP A 81 -11.67 -10.57 -5.15
C ASP A 81 -12.13 -10.27 -3.71
N PRO A 82 -13.45 -10.25 -3.41
CA PRO A 82 -13.96 -10.08 -2.06
C PRO A 82 -13.40 -11.08 -1.05
N LYS A 83 -13.10 -12.30 -1.49
CA LYS A 83 -12.47 -13.33 -0.65
C LYS A 83 -11.04 -12.95 -0.25
N TYR A 84 -10.37 -12.11 -1.05
CA TYR A 84 -9.04 -11.60 -0.77
C TYR A 84 -9.09 -10.28 0.01
N PHE A 85 -9.78 -9.24 -0.48
CA PHE A 85 -9.72 -7.92 0.14
C PHE A 85 -10.39 -7.85 1.53
N ARG A 86 -11.21 -8.82 1.91
CA ARG A 86 -11.68 -8.96 3.30
C ARG A 86 -10.54 -8.98 4.31
N TRP A 87 -9.39 -9.52 3.94
CA TRP A 87 -8.20 -9.55 4.79
C TRP A 87 -7.54 -8.17 4.92
N THR A 88 -7.52 -7.39 3.84
CA THR A 88 -7.10 -5.99 3.87
C THR A 88 -8.02 -5.17 4.79
N GLN A 89 -9.32 -5.38 4.69
CA GLN A 89 -10.31 -4.77 5.58
C GLN A 89 -10.11 -5.21 7.05
N TRP A 90 -9.83 -6.47 7.29
CA TRP A 90 -9.52 -6.98 8.63
C TRP A 90 -8.26 -6.34 9.22
N ILE A 91 -7.20 -6.20 8.44
CA ILE A 91 -5.98 -5.49 8.86
C ILE A 91 -6.31 -4.04 9.21
N PHE A 92 -7.10 -3.36 8.37
CA PHE A 92 -7.53 -1.99 8.64
C PHE A 92 -8.29 -1.87 9.97
N ILE A 93 -9.24 -2.77 10.23
CA ILE A 93 -9.99 -2.80 11.49
C ILE A 93 -9.05 -3.03 12.69
N LYS A 94 -8.03 -3.87 12.54
CA LYS A 94 -7.01 -4.06 13.57
C LYS A 94 -6.24 -2.76 13.84
N LEU A 95 -5.81 -2.05 12.79
CA LEU A 95 -5.14 -0.75 12.94
C LEU A 95 -6.06 0.30 13.59
N TYR A 96 -7.33 0.33 13.19
CA TYR A 96 -8.33 1.22 13.79
C TYR A 96 -8.54 0.95 15.27
N ASN A 97 -8.52 -0.30 15.70
CA ASN A 97 -8.67 -0.71 17.10
C ASN A 97 -7.34 -0.79 17.85
N THR A 98 -6.31 -0.12 17.36
CA THR A 98 -4.97 -0.10 17.96
C THR A 98 -4.51 1.33 18.22
N TRP A 99 -3.87 1.55 19.36
CA TRP A 99 -3.07 2.75 19.66
C TRP A 99 -1.60 2.40 19.84
N PHE A 100 -0.70 3.35 19.64
CA PHE A 100 0.73 3.13 19.80
C PHE A 100 1.19 3.53 21.19
N ASP A 101 1.66 2.56 21.97
CA ASP A 101 2.26 2.79 23.28
C ASP A 101 3.75 3.11 23.13
N HIS A 102 4.09 4.39 23.24
CA HIS A 102 5.48 4.86 23.14
C HIS A 102 6.39 4.34 24.26
N LYS A 103 5.85 3.93 25.41
CA LYS A 103 6.65 3.38 26.51
C LYS A 103 7.16 1.99 26.21
N THR A 104 6.32 1.17 25.58
CA THR A 104 6.66 -0.21 25.23
C THR A 104 7.06 -0.37 23.76
N ASN A 105 6.97 0.72 22.98
CA ASN A 105 7.23 0.76 21.53
C ASN A 105 6.40 -0.28 20.75
N ARG A 106 5.10 -0.39 21.10
CA ARG A 106 4.17 -1.40 20.54
C ARG A 106 2.79 -0.83 20.27
N GLY A 107 2.12 -1.43 19.26
CA GLY A 107 0.68 -1.30 19.11
C GLY A 107 -0.04 -2.10 20.22
N ARG A 108 -1.07 -1.52 20.83
CA ARG A 108 -1.92 -2.13 21.88
C ARG A 108 -3.39 -1.94 21.55
N ASP A 109 -4.24 -2.78 22.11
CA ASP A 109 -5.67 -2.67 21.91
C ASP A 109 -6.19 -1.31 22.41
N ILE A 110 -7.06 -0.67 21.63
CA ILE A 110 -7.59 0.67 21.93
C ILE A 110 -8.33 0.73 23.27
N ASN A 111 -8.88 -0.39 23.73
CA ASN A 111 -9.56 -0.50 25.03
C ASN A 111 -8.58 -0.43 26.21
N GLU A 112 -7.30 -0.67 25.98
CA GLU A 112 -6.24 -0.53 26.99
C GLU A 112 -5.67 0.89 27.07
N LEU A 113 -6.15 1.82 26.23
CA LEU A 113 -5.64 3.19 26.20
C LEU A 113 -5.92 3.89 27.52
N PRO A 114 -4.88 4.38 28.23
CA PRO A 114 -5.09 5.19 29.44
C PRO A 114 -5.78 6.51 29.10
N ILE A 115 -6.92 6.77 29.73
CA ILE A 115 -7.66 8.02 29.55
C ILE A 115 -7.28 8.99 30.67
N PRO A 116 -6.75 10.19 30.37
CA PRO A 116 -6.45 11.21 31.35
C PRO A 116 -7.70 11.65 32.16
N LEU A 117 -7.53 11.96 33.45
CA LEU A 117 -8.64 12.32 34.34
C LEU A 117 -9.38 13.59 33.89
N ASP A 118 -8.68 14.54 33.33
CA ASP A 118 -9.25 15.77 32.75
C ASP A 118 -10.17 15.48 31.58
N VAL A 119 -9.78 14.53 30.72
CA VAL A 119 -10.61 14.05 29.59
C VAL A 119 -11.86 13.34 30.10
N VAL A 120 -11.72 12.50 31.13
CA VAL A 120 -12.88 11.82 31.77
C VAL A 120 -13.85 12.84 32.34
N LYS A 121 -13.34 13.88 33.02
CA LYS A 121 -14.16 14.96 33.59
C LYS A 121 -14.84 15.83 32.54
N ALA A 122 -14.26 15.94 31.34
CA ALA A 122 -14.82 16.72 30.26
C ALA A 122 -15.99 16.01 29.52
N GLY A 123 -16.28 14.75 29.87
CA GLY A 123 -17.45 14.00 29.39
C GLY A 123 -17.17 13.10 28.19
N ASP A 124 -18.23 12.41 27.73
CA ASP A 124 -18.13 11.33 26.74
C ASP A 124 -17.63 11.78 25.36
N GLU A 125 -17.99 12.97 24.94
CA GLU A 125 -17.54 13.53 23.65
C GLU A 125 -16.03 13.78 23.64
N ALA A 126 -15.50 14.37 24.71
CA ALA A 126 -14.07 14.58 24.90
C ALA A 126 -13.31 13.25 24.95
N ARG A 127 -13.86 12.27 25.65
CA ARG A 127 -13.31 10.91 25.71
C ARG A 127 -13.24 10.27 24.33
N LYS A 128 -14.33 10.33 23.55
CA LYS A 128 -14.38 9.80 22.19
C LYS A 128 -13.33 10.47 21.31
N LYS A 129 -13.27 11.79 21.30
CA LYS A 129 -12.29 12.57 20.55
C LYS A 129 -10.84 12.21 20.93
N TYR A 130 -10.57 12.03 22.22
CA TYR A 130 -9.25 11.61 22.69
C TYR A 130 -8.90 10.21 22.18
N ILE A 131 -9.79 9.23 22.30
CA ILE A 131 -9.58 7.87 21.80
C ILE A 131 -9.30 7.90 20.29
N ASP A 132 -10.13 8.59 19.51
CA ASP A 132 -9.98 8.67 18.05
C ASP A 132 -8.65 9.36 17.65
N SER A 133 -8.17 10.32 18.44
CA SER A 133 -6.87 10.97 18.24
C SER A 133 -5.67 10.02 18.45
N LYS A 134 -5.86 8.87 19.09
CA LYS A 134 -4.79 7.90 19.41
C LYS A 134 -4.79 6.67 18.50
N ARG A 135 -5.86 6.43 17.73
CA ARG A 135 -5.97 5.30 16.81
C ARG A 135 -4.87 5.34 15.77
N LEU A 136 -4.35 4.17 15.38
CA LEU A 136 -3.36 4.06 14.30
C LEU A 136 -3.96 4.38 12.92
N ALA A 137 -5.24 4.05 12.70
CA ALA A 137 -5.98 4.50 11.53
C ALA A 137 -6.97 5.60 11.97
N TYR A 138 -7.01 6.72 11.27
CA TYR A 138 -7.88 7.85 11.59
C TYR A 138 -8.40 8.52 10.32
N TYR A 139 -9.52 9.21 10.43
CA TYR A 139 -10.17 9.92 9.33
C TYR A 139 -10.07 11.42 9.56
N ASP A 140 -9.37 12.12 8.66
CA ASP A 140 -9.09 13.55 8.82
C ASP A 140 -8.91 14.25 7.48
N ASP A 141 -8.90 15.57 7.50
CA ASP A 141 -8.57 16.39 6.34
C ASP A 141 -7.07 16.32 6.05
N ALA A 142 -6.73 15.92 4.84
CA ALA A 142 -5.36 15.89 4.36
C ALA A 142 -5.18 16.82 3.16
N GLN A 143 -4.09 17.55 3.14
CA GLN A 143 -3.66 18.27 1.95
C GLN A 143 -3.06 17.30 0.95
N ILE A 144 -3.73 17.16 -0.17
CA ILE A 144 -3.32 16.28 -1.27
C ILE A 144 -3.01 17.07 -2.52
N TRP A 145 -2.20 16.51 -3.39
CA TRP A 145 -2.07 16.98 -4.75
C TRP A 145 -3.26 16.50 -5.60
N TYR A 146 -3.82 17.42 -6.36
CA TYR A 146 -4.96 17.13 -7.25
C TYR A 146 -4.70 17.71 -8.63
N CYS A 147 -4.88 16.88 -9.66
CA CYS A 147 -4.84 17.33 -11.05
C CYS A 147 -6.25 17.67 -11.54
N PRO A 148 -6.57 18.95 -11.78
CA PRO A 148 -7.90 19.34 -12.26
C PRO A 148 -8.25 18.79 -13.65
N SER A 149 -7.23 18.65 -14.52
CA SER A 149 -7.41 18.14 -15.88
C SER A 149 -7.75 16.65 -15.89
N CYS A 150 -7.00 15.86 -15.13
CA CYS A 150 -7.23 14.41 -15.03
C CYS A 150 -8.33 14.06 -14.03
N ARG A 151 -8.71 15.00 -13.14
CA ARG A 151 -9.69 14.83 -12.05
C ARG A 151 -9.30 13.75 -11.07
N ILE A 152 -8.00 13.63 -10.77
CA ILE A 152 -7.46 12.61 -9.86
C ILE A 152 -6.60 13.22 -8.76
N VAL A 153 -6.48 12.47 -7.67
CA VAL A 153 -5.45 12.69 -6.65
C VAL A 153 -4.12 12.17 -7.20
N CYS A 154 -3.06 12.96 -7.04
CA CYS A 154 -1.71 12.60 -7.45
C CYS A 154 -0.86 12.27 -6.22
N ALA A 155 -0.04 11.24 -6.32
CA ALA A 155 1.02 10.97 -5.35
C ALA A 155 2.12 12.04 -5.47
N ASN A 156 2.97 12.16 -4.44
CA ASN A 156 4.06 13.15 -4.48
C ASN A 156 5.02 12.91 -5.65
N GLU A 157 5.25 11.64 -5.98
CA GLU A 157 6.13 11.19 -7.07
C GLU A 157 5.59 11.51 -8.45
N GLU A 158 4.27 11.70 -8.59
CA GLU A 158 3.61 12.07 -9.85
C GLU A 158 3.59 13.58 -10.10
N VAL A 159 4.14 14.38 -9.16
CA VAL A 159 4.24 15.83 -9.26
C VAL A 159 5.69 16.21 -9.57
N LEU A 160 5.92 16.74 -10.75
CA LEU A 160 7.23 17.20 -11.18
C LEU A 160 7.68 18.44 -10.41
N THR A 161 8.97 18.75 -10.47
CA THR A 161 9.59 19.88 -9.76
C THR A 161 9.01 21.23 -10.14
N ASP A 162 8.46 21.36 -11.34
CA ASP A 162 7.76 22.55 -11.83
C ASP A 162 6.30 22.67 -11.36
N GLY A 163 5.81 21.65 -10.60
CA GLY A 163 4.44 21.60 -10.12
C GLY A 163 3.43 21.09 -11.15
N SER A 164 3.89 20.43 -12.20
CA SER A 164 3.04 19.79 -13.19
C SER A 164 2.82 18.30 -12.88
N HIS A 165 1.72 17.73 -13.40
CA HIS A 165 1.43 16.30 -13.31
C HIS A 165 2.22 15.54 -14.39
N GLU A 166 3.01 14.56 -13.99
CA GLU A 166 3.88 13.75 -14.86
C GLU A 166 3.17 13.23 -16.12
N LYS A 167 1.92 12.76 -15.97
CA LYS A 167 1.18 12.12 -17.08
C LYS A 167 0.58 13.09 -18.09
N CYS A 168 0.12 14.26 -17.67
CA CYS A 168 -0.61 15.17 -18.55
C CYS A 168 0.04 16.55 -18.73
N GLY A 169 1.12 16.84 -18.00
CA GLY A 169 1.84 18.11 -18.06
C GLY A 169 1.08 19.33 -17.48
N ASN A 170 -0.14 19.15 -16.99
CA ASN A 170 -0.92 20.25 -16.44
C ASN A 170 -0.57 20.51 -14.98
N ARG A 171 -0.68 21.77 -14.54
CA ARG A 171 -0.44 22.15 -13.15
C ARG A 171 -1.37 21.43 -12.19
N VAL A 172 -0.78 20.89 -11.12
CA VAL A 172 -1.53 20.35 -9.97
C VAL A 172 -1.77 21.44 -8.91
N VAL A 173 -2.80 21.23 -8.12
CA VAL A 173 -3.17 22.15 -7.03
C VAL A 173 -3.23 21.40 -5.71
N ARG A 174 -2.98 22.10 -4.61
CA ARG A 174 -3.24 21.56 -3.27
C ARG A 174 -4.74 21.64 -2.98
N ARG A 175 -5.31 20.54 -2.49
CA ARG A 175 -6.72 20.45 -2.13
C ARG A 175 -6.85 19.69 -0.80
N ASN A 176 -7.72 20.19 0.08
CA ASN A 176 -8.10 19.46 1.28
C ASN A 176 -9.13 18.39 0.91
N LEU A 177 -8.86 17.17 1.30
CA LEU A 177 -9.76 16.04 1.11
C LEU A 177 -9.80 15.21 2.38
N LYS A 178 -11.00 14.90 2.86
CA LYS A 178 -11.16 13.94 3.95
C LYS A 178 -10.86 12.54 3.47
N GLN A 179 -9.95 11.87 4.18
CA GLN A 179 -9.55 10.51 3.85
C GLN A 179 -9.04 9.76 5.07
N TRP A 180 -8.98 8.46 4.94
CA TRP A 180 -8.33 7.61 5.93
C TRP A 180 -6.82 7.75 5.86
N MET A 181 -6.21 7.87 7.02
CA MET A 181 -4.77 7.98 7.20
C MET A 181 -4.27 6.97 8.22
N LEU A 182 -3.01 6.54 8.06
CA LEU A 182 -2.32 5.66 8.99
C LEU A 182 -1.15 6.39 9.64
N ARG A 183 -0.96 6.20 10.96
CA ARG A 183 0.16 6.80 11.71
C ARG A 183 1.46 6.02 11.53
N ILE A 184 1.85 5.82 10.27
CA ILE A 184 3.10 5.14 9.92
C ILE A 184 4.36 5.77 10.54
N PRO A 185 4.44 7.11 10.78
CA PRO A 185 5.63 7.70 11.38
C PRO A 185 6.00 7.13 12.76
N TYR A 186 5.05 6.57 13.50
CA TYR A 186 5.34 5.93 14.80
C TYR A 186 6.23 4.69 14.68
N TYR A 187 6.31 4.10 13.51
CA TYR A 187 7.14 2.92 13.23
C TYR A 187 8.41 3.25 12.43
N ALA A 188 8.58 4.49 11.97
CA ALA A 188 9.66 4.88 11.05
C ALA A 188 11.05 4.62 11.65
N GLU A 189 11.30 5.01 12.92
CA GLU A 189 12.58 4.79 13.58
C GLU A 189 12.91 3.30 13.74
N ARG A 190 11.90 2.49 14.08
CA ARG A 190 12.07 1.05 14.21
C ARG A 190 12.30 0.35 12.87
N LEU A 191 11.67 0.83 11.79
CA LEU A 191 11.92 0.36 10.43
C LEU A 191 13.34 0.71 10.00
N LEU A 192 13.77 1.94 10.27
CA LEU A 192 15.11 2.41 9.90
C LEU A 192 16.20 1.63 10.62
N SER A 193 16.12 1.50 11.95
CA SER A 193 17.11 0.76 12.75
C SER A 193 17.10 -0.74 12.43
N GLY A 194 15.97 -1.30 12.04
CA GLY A 194 15.84 -2.69 11.64
C GLY A 194 16.65 -3.06 10.40
N LEU A 195 16.95 -2.10 9.52
CA LEU A 195 17.75 -2.34 8.32
C LEU A 195 19.17 -2.78 8.65
N ASP A 196 19.75 -2.31 9.76
CA ASP A 196 21.13 -2.59 10.13
C ASP A 196 21.36 -4.08 10.43
N SER A 197 20.34 -4.77 10.92
CA SER A 197 20.37 -6.20 11.23
C SER A 197 20.12 -7.14 10.04
N LEU A 198 19.78 -6.61 8.87
CA LEU A 198 19.48 -7.42 7.69
C LEU A 198 20.75 -7.80 6.93
N ASP A 199 20.81 -9.04 6.48
CA ASP A 199 21.84 -9.52 5.55
C ASP A 199 21.45 -9.17 4.10
N TRP A 200 21.39 -7.86 3.82
CA TRP A 200 21.07 -7.31 2.51
C TRP A 200 22.24 -6.53 1.93
N PRO A 201 22.39 -6.48 0.61
CA PRO A 201 23.37 -5.60 -0.04
C PRO A 201 23.20 -4.14 0.40
N GLU A 202 24.31 -3.45 0.67
CA GLU A 202 24.26 -2.09 1.22
C GLU A 202 23.50 -1.10 0.30
N GLY A 203 23.62 -1.25 -1.02
CA GLY A 203 22.85 -0.45 -1.97
C GLY A 203 21.34 -0.57 -1.78
N ILE A 204 20.84 -1.76 -1.41
CA ILE A 204 19.42 -1.98 -1.11
C ILE A 204 19.03 -1.31 0.21
N LYS A 205 19.87 -1.45 1.26
CA LYS A 205 19.63 -0.78 2.55
C LYS A 205 19.56 0.73 2.38
N GLU A 206 20.45 1.31 1.58
CA GLU A 206 20.48 2.75 1.31
C GLU A 206 19.22 3.21 0.58
N MET A 207 18.75 2.46 -0.42
CA MET A 207 17.47 2.74 -1.07
C MET A 207 16.30 2.73 -0.08
N GLN A 208 16.28 1.79 0.87
CA GLN A 208 15.25 1.71 1.90
C GLN A 208 15.36 2.89 2.90
N ARG A 209 16.57 3.28 3.32
CA ARG A 209 16.78 4.45 4.18
C ARG A 209 16.25 5.71 3.53
N ASN A 210 16.55 5.91 2.25
CA ASN A 210 16.08 7.05 1.47
C ASN A 210 14.56 7.05 1.30
N TRP A 211 13.95 5.88 1.10
CA TRP A 211 12.50 5.73 0.99
C TRP A 211 11.78 6.02 2.30
N ILE A 212 12.29 5.53 3.43
CA ILE A 212 11.74 5.81 4.77
C ILE A 212 11.85 7.30 5.09
N GLY A 213 12.94 7.94 4.70
CA GLY A 213 13.16 9.39 4.77
C GLY A 213 13.17 9.92 6.20
N ARG A 214 14.32 10.04 6.84
CA ARG A 214 14.45 10.73 8.12
C ARG A 214 14.59 12.22 7.87
N SER A 215 13.64 13.02 8.38
CA SER A 215 13.81 14.46 8.47
C SER A 215 14.89 14.76 9.51
N THR A 216 15.95 15.43 9.09
CA THR A 216 17.05 15.95 9.96
C THR A 216 16.74 17.36 10.39
#